data_8c9abc98934521d3d3462e56ab4f3155
#
_entry.id   8c9abc98934521d3d3462e56ab4f3155
#
_cell.length_a   1.000
_cell.length_b   1.000
_cell.length_c   1.000
_cell.angle_alpha   90.00
_cell.angle_beta   90.00
_cell.angle_gamma   90.00
#
_symmetry.space_group_name_H-M   'P 1'
#
loop_
_entity.id
_entity.type
_entity.pdbx_description
1 polymer ?
#
loop_
_entity_poly.entity_id
_entity_poly.type
_entity_poly.pdbx_seq_one_letter_code
_entity_poly.pdbx_strand_id
1 'polypeptide(L)' 'MEESKFYNVHDVMKMFECGQAQAYKIIRQLNDELQKQGKITIAGKVNKKYLEERI' A
#
# COMPACT_ATOMS: atom_id res chain seq x y z
N MET A 1 -5.67 -6.60 20.39
CA MET A 1 -4.94 -6.16 19.40
C MET A 1 -5.71 -5.84 18.21
N GLU A 2 -5.48 -4.79 17.60
CA GLU A 2 -6.20 -4.53 16.48
C GLU A 2 -5.45 -4.69 15.27
N GLU A 3 -6.12 -5.01 14.22
CA GLU A 3 -5.51 -5.12 12.95
C GLU A 3 -5.42 -3.79 12.30
N SER A 4 -4.30 -3.52 11.70
CA SER A 4 -4.13 -2.33 10.91
C SER A 4 -4.96 -2.45 9.64
N LYS A 5 -5.54 -1.35 9.21
CA LYS A 5 -6.28 -1.32 7.96
C LYS A 5 -5.38 -1.01 6.79
N PHE A 6 -4.09 -0.84 7.04
CA PHE A 6 -3.13 -0.48 6.01
C PHE A 6 -1.96 -1.44 6.04
N TYR A 7 -1.39 -1.67 4.87
CA TYR A 7 -0.11 -2.36 4.76
C TYR A 7 0.98 -1.31 4.76
N ASN A 8 2.07 -1.56 5.50
CA ASN A 8 3.21 -0.66 5.46
C ASN A 8 4.24 -1.21 4.46
N VAL A 9 5.39 -0.53 4.36
CA VAL A 9 6.38 -0.93 3.37
C VAL A 9 6.90 -2.33 3.64
N HIS A 10 7.06 -2.70 4.89
CA HIS A 10 7.57 -4.03 5.23
C HIS A 10 6.59 -5.12 4.81
N ASP A 11 5.31 -4.87 4.99
CA ASP A 11 4.29 -5.82 4.57
C ASP A 11 4.33 -6.04 3.06
N VAL A 12 4.46 -4.94 2.31
CA VAL A 12 4.49 -5.03 0.86
C VAL A 12 5.75 -5.76 0.40
N MET A 13 6.87 -5.50 1.06
CA MET A 13 8.12 -6.21 0.73
C MET A 13 7.95 -7.71 0.88
N LYS A 14 7.29 -8.14 1.93
CA LYS A 14 7.06 -9.56 2.14
C LYS A 14 6.08 -10.14 1.14
N MET A 15 5.01 -9.43 0.87
CA MET A 15 3.98 -9.94 -0.02
C MET A 15 4.49 -10.11 -1.44
N PHE A 16 5.33 -9.20 -1.88
CA PHE A 16 5.81 -9.20 -3.26
C PHE A 16 7.23 -9.71 -3.38
N GLU A 17 7.85 -10.05 -2.24
CA GLU A 17 9.22 -10.54 -2.20
C GLU A 17 10.15 -9.58 -2.94
N CYS A 18 10.04 -8.32 -2.61
CA CYS A 18 10.81 -7.29 -3.28
C CYS A 18 11.56 -6.42 -2.29
N GLY A 19 12.43 -5.57 -2.80
CA GLY A 19 13.18 -4.66 -1.96
C GLY A 19 12.37 -3.46 -1.53
N GLN A 20 12.96 -2.64 -0.64
CA GLN A 20 12.29 -1.49 -0.08
C GLN A 20 11.91 -0.46 -1.16
N ALA A 21 12.83 -0.20 -2.08
CA ALA A 21 12.58 0.78 -3.13
C ALA A 21 11.37 0.38 -3.98
N GLN A 22 11.29 -0.91 -4.31
CA GLN A 22 10.17 -1.40 -5.10
C GLN A 22 8.87 -1.32 -4.32
N ALA A 23 8.92 -1.64 -3.03
CA ALA A 23 7.73 -1.58 -2.19
C ALA A 23 7.18 -0.15 -2.09
N TYR A 24 8.06 0.82 -1.91
CA TYR A 24 7.63 2.21 -1.87
C TYR A 24 7.01 2.63 -3.19
N LYS A 25 7.57 2.17 -4.29
CA LYS A 25 7.04 2.51 -5.60
C LYS A 25 5.62 1.97 -5.76
N ILE A 26 5.40 0.74 -5.33
CA ILE A 26 4.07 0.12 -5.41
C ILE A 26 3.07 0.90 -4.56
N ILE A 27 3.46 1.22 -3.32
CA ILE A 27 2.58 1.94 -2.41
C ILE A 27 2.23 3.31 -2.99
N ARG A 28 3.23 4.01 -3.50
CA ARG A 28 3.02 5.34 -4.05
C ARG A 28 2.06 5.30 -5.23
N GLN A 29 2.22 4.32 -6.10
CA GLN A 29 1.37 4.21 -7.27
C GLN A 29 -0.08 3.97 -6.87
N LEU A 30 -0.31 3.08 -5.91
CA LEU A 30 -1.66 2.79 -5.45
C LEU A 30 -2.28 4.00 -4.75
N ASN A 31 -1.48 4.72 -3.97
CA ASN A 31 -1.97 5.91 -3.31
C ASN A 31 -2.35 6.99 -4.30
N ASP A 32 -1.57 7.13 -5.38
CA ASP A 32 -1.92 8.09 -6.43
C ASP A 32 -3.28 7.77 -7.02
N GLU A 33 -3.54 6.48 -7.26
CA GLU A 33 -4.83 6.08 -7.81
C GLU A 33 -5.96 6.38 -6.85
N LEU A 34 -5.72 6.14 -5.56
CA LEU A 34 -6.75 6.42 -4.56
C LEU A 34 -7.03 7.90 -4.44
N GLN A 35 -5.99 8.73 -4.52
CA GLN A 35 -6.18 10.18 -4.43
C GLN A 35 -6.99 10.69 -5.61
N LYS A 36 -6.80 10.12 -6.78
CA LYS A 36 -7.58 10.51 -7.94
C LYS A 36 -9.04 10.16 -7.77
N GLN A 37 -9.34 9.18 -6.91
CA GLN A 37 -10.70 8.80 -6.61
C GLN A 37 -11.27 9.61 -5.45
N GLY A 38 -10.51 10.55 -4.91
CA GLY A 38 -10.97 11.38 -3.81
C GLY A 38 -10.80 10.74 -2.45
N LYS A 39 -9.98 9.71 -2.35
CA LYS A 39 -9.80 9.03 -1.09
C LYS A 39 -8.58 9.54 -0.35
N ILE A 40 -8.62 9.41 0.97
CA ILE A 40 -7.51 9.83 1.81
C ILE A 40 -6.45 8.76 1.81
N THR A 41 -5.19 9.17 1.64
CA THR A 41 -4.08 8.25 1.66
C THR A 41 -3.07 8.67 2.71
N ILE A 42 -2.22 7.73 3.12
CA ILE A 42 -1.18 7.98 4.10
C ILE A 42 0.15 7.60 3.47
N ALA A 43 1.11 8.49 3.55
CA ALA A 43 2.43 8.24 2.97
C ALA A 43 3.05 6.99 3.57
N GLY A 44 3.60 6.14 2.72
CA GLY A 44 4.26 4.91 3.18
C GLY A 44 3.31 3.81 3.56
N LYS A 45 2.01 3.99 3.36
CA LYS A 45 1.02 2.96 3.67
C LYS A 45 -0.02 2.89 2.57
N VAL A 46 -0.64 1.73 2.44
CA VAL A 46 -1.65 1.54 1.42
C VAL A 46 -2.81 0.75 2.04
N ASN A 47 -4.02 1.07 1.63
CA ASN A 47 -5.22 0.41 2.14
C ASN A 47 -5.16 -1.08 1.81
N LYS A 48 -5.36 -1.93 2.82
CA LYS A 48 -5.28 -3.37 2.63
C LYS A 48 -6.26 -3.88 1.59
N LYS A 49 -7.49 -3.43 1.69
CA LYS A 49 -8.52 -3.91 0.80
C LYS A 49 -8.21 -3.53 -0.64
N TYR A 50 -7.74 -2.31 -0.84
CA TYR A 50 -7.44 -1.84 -2.18
C TYR A 50 -6.30 -2.65 -2.79
N LEU A 51 -5.25 -2.90 -1.99
CA LEU A 51 -4.12 -3.68 -2.48
C LEU A 51 -4.56 -5.10 -2.81
N GLU A 52 -5.37 -5.70 -1.95
CA GLU A 52 -5.83 -7.06 -2.18
C GLU A 52 -6.67 -7.18 -3.44
N GLU A 53 -7.39 -6.14 -3.77
CA GLU A 53 -8.19 -6.14 -4.99
C GLU A 53 -7.33 -5.99 -6.25
N ARG A 54 -6.12 -5.47 -6.09
CA ARG A 54 -5.25 -5.24 -7.22
C ARG A 54 -4.32 -6.41 -7.53
N ILE A 55 -4.22 -7.37 -6.64
CA ILE A 55 -3.33 -8.51 -6.86
C ILE A 55 -4.09 -9.80 -7.10
#